data_6f0ef4cbc5c396cf5dfb9bf69811ee0c
#
_entry.id   6f0ef4cbc5c396cf5dfb9bf69811ee0c
#
_cell.length_a   1.000
_cell.length_b   1.000
_cell.length_c   1.000
_cell.angle_alpha   90.00
_cell.angle_beta   90.00
_cell.angle_gamma   90.00
#
_symmetry.space_group_name_H-M   'P 1'
#
loop_
_entity.id
_entity.type
_entity.pdbx_description
1 polymer ?
#
loop_
_entity_poly.entity_id
_entity_poly.type
_entity_poly.pdbx_seq_one_letter_code
_entity_poly.pdbx_strand_id
1 'polypeptide(L)'
;MKQWICLILALSMLLACASAEVYEAAGTGKNGDIKVSVTIEGGKITDVSVGENTEDAIPGGVAIEQLPGIIVERQSIALDAVTGATLTSNAILSAVEQAIKDAGLNPDDYRATVAKAGEGVVEEEHAKVVIVGAGAGGMMAAITLARRGVDVLVIEKGATIGVANGWNCGGPMASNTSVQAAEGVKVTDEMLFNDLTEDAYLTSDSRLLRRVIAKTGEAVELQISTGLEMYLRPDNYGAGYRSRHGYNTAKADRPAFIEKAYLEAGGRLLCGTAGETLLTEGGKVVGIQAKREDGSTLNIRADAVLLATGGYLGNQDIVHEHWGNITVNALGNTLSTGDAIRMGQEAGALLEESSFAMISNEFGGSNRKGGGWQRSNGAMTIGIYGGMLVDPNGERFFNEYYMANQPLSVGGEAVLRAGKFYAVVDQIYVDAIASEGLFEFLGAPEDWYVGSMTAKGVVLENLQEDLDKAIEQGWAGKADSIEELAEVFGMPELPHTVEMYNAYCEAGHDEEYFKNPTFLTPITKGPFYVVEYEPSAWSTLGGLRTDSRLRVLNADLMPISGLYAAGVDAGSLYCQPYYQVEGTAVGLAFGSGILAAETIASDLAD
;
A
#
# COMPACT_ATOMS: atom_id res chain seq x y z
N MET A 1 67.79 -5.24 -36.44
CA MET A 1 66.91 -6.33 -35.95
C MET A 1 66.40 -6.15 -34.50
N LYS A 2 67.19 -5.67 -33.54
CA LYS A 2 66.71 -5.47 -32.16
C LYS A 2 65.66 -4.39 -31.95
N GLN A 3 65.60 -3.37 -32.79
CA GLN A 3 64.61 -2.29 -32.68
C GLN A 3 63.23 -2.65 -33.26
N TRP A 4 63.14 -3.60 -34.16
CA TRP A 4 61.85 -4.08 -34.72
C TRP A 4 61.15 -5.11 -33.86
N ILE A 5 61.90 -5.85 -33.00
CA ILE A 5 61.34 -6.83 -32.07
C ILE A 5 60.64 -6.12 -30.88
N CYS A 6 61.16 -4.98 -30.41
CA CYS A 6 60.52 -4.19 -29.35
C CYS A 6 59.22 -3.49 -29.82
N LEU A 7 59.10 -3.14 -31.11
CA LEU A 7 57.90 -2.53 -31.64
C LEU A 7 56.76 -3.53 -31.84
N ILE A 8 57.08 -4.78 -32.18
CA ILE A 8 56.12 -5.88 -32.33
C ILE A 8 55.61 -6.34 -30.97
N LEU A 9 56.46 -6.38 -29.92
CA LEU A 9 56.06 -6.69 -28.56
C LEU A 9 55.25 -5.55 -27.89
N ALA A 10 55.49 -4.30 -28.22
CA ALA A 10 54.69 -3.16 -27.75
C ALA A 10 53.34 -3.06 -28.47
N LEU A 11 53.23 -3.53 -29.73
CA LEU A 11 51.95 -3.55 -30.45
C LEU A 11 51.11 -4.77 -30.15
N SER A 12 51.71 -5.88 -29.62
CA SER A 12 50.97 -7.05 -29.17
C SER A 12 50.38 -6.92 -27.74
N MET A 13 50.80 -5.90 -26.95
CA MET A 13 50.22 -5.57 -25.67
C MET A 13 49.02 -4.58 -25.76
N LEU A 14 48.71 -4.07 -26.94
CA LEU A 14 47.59 -3.13 -27.18
C LEU A 14 46.37 -3.77 -27.84
N LEU A 15 46.39 -5.10 -28.07
CA LEU A 15 45.24 -5.89 -28.48
C LEU A 15 44.92 -6.97 -27.39
N ALA A 16 44.82 -6.54 -26.15
CA ALA A 16 43.96 -7.28 -25.23
C ALA A 16 42.52 -7.03 -25.74
N CYS A 17 42.01 -7.93 -26.57
CA CYS A 17 40.57 -8.00 -26.77
C CYS A 17 39.98 -8.06 -25.37
N ALA A 18 39.30 -7.01 -24.93
CA ALA A 18 38.46 -7.04 -23.74
C ALA A 18 37.42 -8.13 -24.04
N SER A 19 37.57 -9.30 -23.41
CA SER A 19 36.56 -10.33 -23.50
C SER A 19 35.37 -9.85 -22.68
N ALA A 20 34.18 -9.97 -23.21
CA ALA A 20 32.97 -9.75 -22.43
C ALA A 20 32.91 -10.82 -21.32
N GLU A 21 32.85 -10.39 -20.07
CA GLU A 21 32.76 -11.26 -18.90
C GLU A 21 31.40 -11.05 -18.23
N VAL A 22 30.80 -12.17 -17.78
CA VAL A 22 29.49 -12.16 -17.11
C VAL A 22 29.70 -12.35 -15.63
N TYR A 23 29.11 -11.46 -14.85
CA TYR A 23 29.14 -11.50 -13.39
C TYR A 23 27.71 -11.69 -12.86
N GLU A 24 27.56 -12.65 -11.97
CA GLU A 24 26.26 -12.94 -11.35
C GLU A 24 26.24 -12.42 -9.91
N ALA A 25 25.20 -11.66 -9.57
CA ALA A 25 24.98 -11.17 -8.22
C ALA A 25 23.49 -11.23 -7.89
N ALA A 26 23.15 -11.02 -6.62
CA ALA A 26 21.78 -10.97 -6.17
C ALA A 26 21.53 -9.76 -5.26
N GLY A 27 20.33 -9.23 -5.30
CA GLY A 27 19.85 -8.23 -4.36
C GLY A 27 18.50 -8.65 -3.79
N THR A 28 18.19 -8.22 -2.57
CA THR A 28 16.94 -8.58 -1.90
C THR A 28 15.82 -7.66 -2.35
N GLY A 29 14.84 -8.22 -3.08
CA GLY A 29 13.64 -7.54 -3.54
C GLY A 29 12.50 -7.58 -2.52
N LYS A 30 11.28 -7.30 -2.98
CA LYS A 30 10.09 -7.31 -2.11
C LYS A 30 9.68 -8.72 -1.69
N ASN A 31 9.71 -9.67 -2.62
CA ASN A 31 9.20 -11.03 -2.43
C ASN A 31 10.32 -12.09 -2.37
N GLY A 32 11.58 -11.67 -2.38
CA GLY A 32 12.74 -12.55 -2.29
C GLY A 32 13.95 -12.01 -3.05
N ASP A 33 14.99 -12.83 -3.16
CA ASP A 33 16.22 -12.45 -3.85
C ASP A 33 16.02 -12.43 -5.37
N ILE A 34 16.55 -11.39 -5.99
CA ILE A 34 16.54 -11.16 -7.43
C ILE A 34 17.96 -11.41 -7.95
N LYS A 35 18.12 -12.43 -8.77
CA LYS A 35 19.39 -12.72 -9.42
C LYS A 35 19.56 -11.86 -10.66
N VAL A 36 20.73 -11.25 -10.80
CA VAL A 36 21.06 -10.37 -11.93
C VAL A 36 22.40 -10.82 -12.53
N SER A 37 22.42 -10.98 -13.84
CA SER A 37 23.63 -11.23 -14.61
C SER A 37 24.04 -9.97 -15.34
N VAL A 38 25.28 -9.52 -15.15
CA VAL A 38 25.83 -8.29 -15.73
C VAL A 38 27.01 -8.64 -16.64
N THR A 39 26.92 -8.25 -17.90
CA THR A 39 28.03 -8.40 -18.85
C THR A 39 28.84 -7.11 -18.89
N ILE A 40 30.14 -7.22 -18.64
CA ILE A 40 31.07 -6.09 -18.66
C ILE A 40 32.17 -6.36 -19.69
N GLU A 41 32.38 -5.39 -20.59
CA GLU A 41 33.43 -5.43 -21.62
C GLU A 41 34.23 -4.14 -21.60
N GLY A 42 35.53 -4.23 -21.35
CA GLY A 42 36.40 -3.07 -21.33
C GLY A 42 36.00 -1.98 -20.32
N GLY A 43 35.41 -2.37 -19.19
CA GLY A 43 34.92 -1.45 -18.19
C GLY A 43 33.57 -0.80 -18.54
N LYS A 44 32.84 -1.32 -19.52
CA LYS A 44 31.47 -0.88 -19.84
C LYS A 44 30.48 -2.00 -19.57
N ILE A 45 29.34 -1.64 -19.00
CA ILE A 45 28.20 -2.53 -18.87
C ILE A 45 27.55 -2.66 -20.24
N THR A 46 27.57 -3.84 -20.84
CA THR A 46 27.03 -4.10 -22.18
C THR A 46 25.70 -4.83 -22.16
N ASP A 47 25.40 -5.54 -21.05
CA ASP A 47 24.12 -6.19 -20.83
C ASP A 47 23.82 -6.32 -19.34
N VAL A 48 22.57 -6.22 -18.99
CA VAL A 48 22.02 -6.53 -17.66
C VAL A 48 20.78 -7.38 -17.88
N SER A 49 20.74 -8.56 -17.27
CA SER A 49 19.56 -9.43 -17.35
C SER A 49 19.12 -9.89 -15.95
N VAL A 50 17.83 -9.90 -15.72
CA VAL A 50 17.21 -10.36 -14.46
C VAL A 50 16.72 -11.78 -14.66
N GLY A 51 17.14 -12.70 -13.76
CA GLY A 51 16.76 -14.10 -13.77
C GLY A 51 15.34 -14.34 -13.23
N GLU A 52 14.99 -15.63 -13.07
CA GLU A 52 13.74 -16.03 -12.42
C GLU A 52 13.65 -15.42 -11.02
N ASN A 53 12.49 -14.87 -10.69
CA ASN A 53 12.21 -14.18 -9.44
C ASN A 53 10.74 -14.37 -9.03
N THR A 54 10.41 -13.95 -7.82
CA THR A 54 9.08 -14.05 -7.23
C THR A 54 8.39 -12.69 -7.08
N GLU A 55 8.94 -11.65 -7.71
CA GLU A 55 8.37 -10.31 -7.65
C GLU A 55 6.98 -10.26 -8.29
N ASP A 56 6.14 -9.36 -7.80
CA ASP A 56 4.82 -9.10 -8.38
C ASP A 56 4.98 -8.56 -9.81
N ALA A 57 4.13 -9.00 -10.72
CA ALA A 57 4.14 -8.53 -12.11
C ALA A 57 4.01 -6.99 -12.20
N ILE A 58 3.29 -6.39 -11.26
CA ILE A 58 3.12 -4.94 -11.08
C ILE A 58 3.22 -4.63 -9.59
N PRO A 59 4.10 -3.69 -9.15
CA PRO A 59 5.01 -2.87 -9.95
C PRO A 59 6.40 -3.49 -10.18
N GLY A 60 6.76 -4.58 -9.51
CA GLY A 60 8.10 -5.18 -9.57
C GLY A 60 8.52 -5.56 -10.99
N GLY A 61 7.63 -6.21 -11.75
CA GLY A 61 7.89 -6.59 -13.14
C GLY A 61 8.23 -5.41 -14.05
N VAL A 62 7.65 -4.23 -13.78
CA VAL A 62 7.98 -3.00 -14.55
C VAL A 62 9.43 -2.59 -14.33
N ALA A 63 9.93 -2.66 -13.08
CA ALA A 63 11.35 -2.36 -12.80
C ALA A 63 12.27 -3.39 -13.44
N ILE A 64 11.89 -4.68 -13.44
CA ILE A 64 12.64 -5.76 -14.07
C ILE A 64 12.76 -5.55 -15.58
N GLU A 65 11.72 -5.04 -16.21
CA GLU A 65 11.71 -4.78 -17.66
C GLU A 65 12.50 -3.52 -18.03
N GLN A 66 12.38 -2.43 -17.27
CA GLN A 66 12.91 -1.12 -17.64
C GLN A 66 14.35 -0.88 -17.19
N LEU A 67 14.68 -1.18 -15.92
CA LEU A 67 15.97 -0.81 -15.34
C LEU A 67 17.18 -1.40 -16.08
N PRO A 68 17.20 -2.66 -16.51
CA PRO A 68 18.34 -3.23 -17.22
C PRO A 68 18.77 -2.40 -18.42
N GLY A 69 17.82 -2.02 -19.27
CA GLY A 69 18.08 -1.19 -20.45
C GLY A 69 18.62 0.20 -20.09
N ILE A 70 18.05 0.83 -19.06
CA ILE A 70 18.47 2.17 -18.59
C ILE A 70 19.90 2.14 -18.02
N ILE A 71 20.26 1.11 -17.25
CA ILE A 71 21.60 0.94 -16.69
C ILE A 71 22.64 0.83 -17.82
N VAL A 72 22.35 0.00 -18.83
CA VAL A 72 23.24 -0.18 -20.00
C VAL A 72 23.36 1.12 -20.79
N GLU A 73 22.26 1.79 -21.08
CA GLU A 73 22.24 3.05 -21.84
C GLU A 73 23.04 4.15 -21.12
N ARG A 74 22.79 4.31 -19.82
CA ARG A 74 23.35 5.42 -19.04
C ARG A 74 24.70 5.11 -18.40
N GLN A 75 25.14 3.86 -18.38
CA GLN A 75 26.36 3.41 -17.69
C GLN A 75 26.38 3.90 -16.24
N SER A 76 25.23 3.84 -15.56
CA SER A 76 25.08 4.39 -14.21
C SER A 76 24.21 3.49 -13.34
N ILE A 77 24.59 3.38 -12.06
CA ILE A 77 23.79 2.82 -10.97
C ILE A 77 23.19 3.90 -10.06
N ALA A 78 23.47 5.18 -10.32
CA ALA A 78 22.84 6.32 -9.64
C ALA A 78 21.55 6.71 -10.38
N LEU A 79 20.62 5.77 -10.44
CA LEU A 79 19.32 5.90 -11.08
C LEU A 79 18.21 6.00 -10.03
N ASP A 80 17.17 6.76 -10.36
CA ASP A 80 15.94 6.74 -9.56
C ASP A 80 15.31 5.37 -9.65
N ALA A 81 14.75 4.91 -8.55
CA ALA A 81 13.92 3.70 -8.54
C ALA A 81 12.69 3.90 -9.44
N VAL A 82 12.28 2.84 -10.14
CA VAL A 82 11.02 2.84 -10.89
C VAL A 82 9.88 3.10 -9.91
N THR A 83 9.06 4.08 -10.24
CA THR A 83 8.02 4.59 -9.36
C THR A 83 7.02 3.49 -8.98
N GLY A 84 6.94 3.17 -7.69
CA GLY A 84 6.13 2.08 -7.14
C GLY A 84 6.87 0.74 -6.95
N ALA A 85 8.09 0.58 -7.52
CA ALA A 85 8.89 -0.63 -7.44
C ALA A 85 10.25 -0.41 -6.73
N THR A 86 10.29 0.41 -5.69
CA THR A 86 11.52 0.84 -5.02
C THR A 86 12.37 -0.32 -4.51
N LEU A 87 11.77 -1.31 -3.87
CA LEU A 87 12.51 -2.47 -3.33
C LEU A 87 13.11 -3.31 -4.46
N THR A 88 12.34 -3.63 -5.48
CA THR A 88 12.78 -4.35 -6.66
C THR A 88 13.88 -3.58 -7.41
N SER A 89 13.71 -2.27 -7.58
CA SER A 89 14.71 -1.40 -8.22
C SER A 89 16.02 -1.39 -7.45
N ASN A 90 15.96 -1.19 -6.14
CA ASN A 90 17.15 -1.19 -5.28
C ASN A 90 17.85 -2.54 -5.27
N ALA A 91 17.11 -3.65 -5.33
CA ALA A 91 17.68 -4.98 -5.44
C ALA A 91 18.48 -5.14 -6.73
N ILE A 92 17.92 -4.73 -7.88
CA ILE A 92 18.61 -4.77 -9.17
C ILE A 92 19.87 -3.88 -9.15
N LEU A 93 19.75 -2.62 -8.69
CA LEU A 93 20.86 -1.69 -8.63
C LEU A 93 21.98 -2.18 -7.70
N SER A 94 21.62 -2.76 -6.54
CA SER A 94 22.59 -3.34 -5.59
C SER A 94 23.30 -4.58 -6.17
N ALA A 95 22.59 -5.42 -6.91
CA ALA A 95 23.18 -6.58 -7.59
C ALA A 95 24.15 -6.13 -8.68
N VAL A 96 23.78 -5.10 -9.48
CA VAL A 96 24.70 -4.52 -10.48
C VAL A 96 25.92 -3.89 -9.83
N GLU A 97 25.78 -3.20 -8.71
CA GLU A 97 26.91 -2.68 -7.92
C GLU A 97 27.84 -3.79 -7.45
N GLN A 98 27.28 -4.90 -6.97
CA GLN A 98 28.10 -6.04 -6.57
C GLN A 98 28.83 -6.67 -7.76
N ALA A 99 28.17 -6.82 -8.91
CA ALA A 99 28.80 -7.33 -10.13
C ALA A 99 29.96 -6.42 -10.61
N ILE A 100 29.83 -5.11 -10.50
CA ILE A 100 30.90 -4.16 -10.79
C ILE A 100 32.11 -4.38 -9.87
N LYS A 101 31.86 -4.59 -8.56
CA LYS A 101 32.92 -4.92 -7.58
C LYS A 101 33.60 -6.24 -7.91
N ASP A 102 32.85 -7.27 -8.27
CA ASP A 102 33.34 -8.59 -8.62
C ASP A 102 34.19 -8.56 -9.90
N ALA A 103 33.90 -7.63 -10.82
CA ALA A 103 34.71 -7.32 -11.98
C ALA A 103 36.02 -6.57 -11.65
N GLY A 104 36.26 -6.25 -10.37
CA GLY A 104 37.43 -5.49 -9.93
C GLY A 104 37.37 -4.00 -10.29
N LEU A 105 36.20 -3.48 -10.61
CA LEU A 105 35.95 -2.08 -10.96
C LEU A 105 35.46 -1.30 -9.75
N ASN A 106 35.61 0.03 -9.79
CA ASN A 106 35.13 0.90 -8.73
C ASN A 106 33.67 1.32 -9.02
N PRO A 107 32.66 0.98 -8.17
CA PRO A 107 31.27 1.39 -8.37
C PRO A 107 31.06 2.90 -8.44
N ASP A 108 31.94 3.70 -7.83
CA ASP A 108 31.82 5.16 -7.86
C ASP A 108 32.00 5.73 -9.26
N ASP A 109 32.71 5.04 -10.15
CA ASP A 109 32.86 5.42 -11.54
C ASP A 109 31.54 5.29 -12.34
N TYR A 110 30.56 4.54 -11.77
CA TYR A 110 29.22 4.31 -12.33
C TYR A 110 28.12 5.06 -11.55
N ARG A 111 28.48 6.03 -10.70
CA ARG A 111 27.52 6.85 -9.93
C ARG A 111 27.35 8.27 -10.51
N ALA A 112 27.79 8.49 -11.76
CA ALA A 112 27.57 9.77 -12.41
C ALA A 112 26.05 10.02 -12.53
N THR A 113 25.59 11.15 -11.99
CA THR A 113 24.22 11.60 -12.21
C THR A 113 24.10 12.02 -13.67
N VAL A 114 23.30 11.29 -14.41
CA VAL A 114 23.01 11.63 -15.81
C VAL A 114 21.80 12.54 -15.83
N ALA A 115 21.92 13.72 -16.40
CA ALA A 115 20.79 14.64 -16.59
C ALA A 115 19.65 13.91 -17.32
N LYS A 116 18.42 14.10 -16.85
CA LYS A 116 17.24 13.53 -17.51
C LYS A 116 17.07 14.18 -18.89
N ALA A 117 16.69 13.40 -19.89
CA ALA A 117 16.62 13.86 -21.29
C ALA A 117 15.69 15.06 -21.49
N GLY A 118 14.63 15.18 -20.68
CA GLY A 118 13.65 16.25 -20.72
C GLY A 118 13.93 17.42 -19.77
N GLU A 119 15.06 17.43 -19.05
CA GLU A 119 15.36 18.48 -18.08
C GLU A 119 15.41 19.87 -18.74
N GLY A 120 14.58 20.80 -18.20
CA GLY A 120 14.43 22.16 -18.75
C GLY A 120 13.47 22.27 -19.94
N VAL A 121 12.93 21.17 -20.45
CA VAL A 121 11.85 21.18 -21.46
C VAL A 121 10.53 21.49 -20.79
N VAL A 122 9.78 22.44 -21.36
CA VAL A 122 8.40 22.77 -20.92
C VAL A 122 7.46 22.55 -22.10
N GLU A 123 6.46 21.73 -21.88
CA GLU A 123 5.41 21.43 -22.85
C GLU A 123 4.05 21.95 -22.36
N GLU A 124 3.17 22.27 -23.30
CA GLU A 124 1.81 22.75 -23.05
C GLU A 124 0.80 21.70 -23.55
N GLU A 125 -0.23 21.44 -22.74
CA GLU A 125 -1.30 20.50 -23.04
C GLU A 125 -2.64 21.10 -22.63
N HIS A 126 -3.74 20.60 -23.20
CA HIS A 126 -5.10 21.04 -22.92
C HIS A 126 -6.03 19.84 -22.75
N ALA A 127 -6.94 19.95 -21.76
CA ALA A 127 -8.07 19.05 -21.59
C ALA A 127 -9.26 19.83 -21.00
N LYS A 128 -10.47 19.33 -21.17
CA LYS A 128 -11.62 19.89 -20.43
C LYS A 128 -11.49 19.58 -18.93
N VAL A 129 -11.08 18.36 -18.61
CA VAL A 129 -10.90 17.89 -17.24
C VAL A 129 -9.54 17.18 -17.12
N VAL A 130 -8.77 17.55 -16.12
CA VAL A 130 -7.58 16.80 -15.71
C VAL A 130 -7.89 16.04 -14.41
N ILE A 131 -7.55 14.77 -14.39
CA ILE A 131 -7.64 13.92 -13.20
C ILE A 131 -6.22 13.55 -12.78
N VAL A 132 -5.88 13.81 -11.51
CA VAL A 132 -4.58 13.55 -10.93
C VAL A 132 -4.67 12.29 -10.08
N GLY A 133 -4.08 11.19 -10.57
CA GLY A 133 -4.11 9.88 -9.95
C GLY A 133 -5.07 8.90 -10.63
N ALA A 134 -4.55 7.76 -11.05
CA ALA A 134 -5.29 6.68 -11.73
C ALA A 134 -5.77 5.58 -10.76
N GLY A 135 -6.03 5.95 -9.52
CA GLY A 135 -6.59 5.06 -8.50
C GLY A 135 -8.09 4.84 -8.65
N ALA A 136 -8.71 4.26 -7.61
CA ALA A 136 -10.13 3.90 -7.57
C ALA A 136 -11.05 5.07 -7.96
N GLY A 137 -10.95 6.19 -7.25
CA GLY A 137 -11.79 7.37 -7.51
C GLY A 137 -11.48 8.01 -8.85
N GLY A 138 -10.19 8.17 -9.19
CA GLY A 138 -9.75 8.82 -10.42
C GLY A 138 -10.25 8.10 -11.67
N MET A 139 -10.06 6.79 -11.78
CA MET A 139 -10.47 6.04 -12.98
C MET A 139 -11.99 5.86 -13.10
N MET A 140 -12.72 5.77 -11.98
CA MET A 140 -14.19 5.77 -12.07
C MET A 140 -14.71 7.12 -12.60
N ALA A 141 -14.12 8.23 -12.14
CA ALA A 141 -14.43 9.54 -12.67
C ALA A 141 -14.04 9.66 -14.16
N ALA A 142 -12.84 9.20 -14.52
CA ALA A 142 -12.31 9.26 -15.88
C ALA A 142 -13.22 8.54 -16.89
N ILE A 143 -13.56 7.27 -16.62
CA ILE A 143 -14.45 6.47 -17.50
C ILE A 143 -15.84 7.13 -17.59
N THR A 144 -16.37 7.60 -16.46
CA THR A 144 -17.70 8.22 -16.40
C THR A 144 -17.78 9.48 -17.26
N LEU A 145 -16.77 10.35 -17.18
CA LEU A 145 -16.68 11.57 -17.98
C LEU A 145 -16.42 11.28 -19.46
N ALA A 146 -15.47 10.39 -19.77
CA ALA A 146 -15.14 10.04 -21.15
C ALA A 146 -16.33 9.42 -21.89
N ARG A 147 -17.08 8.52 -21.24
CA ARG A 147 -18.33 7.95 -21.80
C ARG A 147 -19.43 8.99 -22.04
N ARG A 148 -19.36 10.15 -21.39
CA ARG A 148 -20.24 11.31 -21.65
C ARG A 148 -19.70 12.26 -22.73
N GLY A 149 -18.57 11.89 -23.37
CA GLY A 149 -17.95 12.68 -24.43
C GLY A 149 -17.15 13.90 -23.94
N VAL A 150 -16.82 13.95 -22.65
CA VAL A 150 -15.94 14.99 -22.10
C VAL A 150 -14.50 14.67 -22.43
N ASP A 151 -13.71 15.67 -22.88
CA ASP A 151 -12.26 15.51 -23.08
C ASP A 151 -11.55 15.44 -21.72
N VAL A 152 -11.06 14.25 -21.36
CA VAL A 152 -10.44 13.95 -20.07
C VAL A 152 -9.01 13.48 -20.26
N LEU A 153 -8.11 14.08 -19.50
CA LEU A 153 -6.73 13.64 -19.37
C LEU A 153 -6.46 13.15 -17.95
N VAL A 154 -6.07 11.88 -17.79
CA VAL A 154 -5.57 11.35 -16.52
C VAL A 154 -4.06 11.42 -16.51
N ILE A 155 -3.48 11.94 -15.43
CA ILE A 155 -2.05 11.84 -15.15
C ILE A 155 -1.85 10.95 -13.92
N GLU A 156 -0.85 10.05 -14.01
CA GLU A 156 -0.48 9.10 -12.96
C GLU A 156 1.03 9.14 -12.75
N LYS A 157 1.48 9.34 -11.51
CA LYS A 157 2.91 9.38 -11.23
C LYS A 157 3.59 8.02 -11.28
N GLY A 158 2.84 6.94 -11.04
CA GLY A 158 3.30 5.59 -11.21
C GLY A 158 3.55 5.23 -12.67
N ALA A 159 4.41 4.27 -12.93
CA ALA A 159 4.69 3.78 -14.26
C ALA A 159 3.46 3.12 -14.94
N THR A 160 2.47 2.68 -14.15
CA THR A 160 1.20 2.11 -14.60
C THR A 160 0.08 2.45 -13.62
N ILE A 161 -1.18 2.36 -14.04
CA ILE A 161 -2.32 2.49 -13.13
C ILE A 161 -2.42 1.34 -12.11
N GLY A 162 -1.75 0.20 -12.38
CA GLY A 162 -1.76 -0.99 -11.53
C GLY A 162 -1.11 -0.81 -10.16
N VAL A 163 -0.34 0.25 -9.94
CA VAL A 163 0.27 0.56 -8.64
C VAL A 163 -0.75 1.00 -7.59
N ALA A 164 -1.96 1.42 -8.00
CA ALA A 164 -2.95 1.96 -7.09
C ALA A 164 -3.62 0.87 -6.23
N ASN A 165 -3.83 1.18 -4.94
CA ASN A 165 -4.48 0.26 -3.98
C ASN A 165 -5.86 -0.22 -4.42
N GLY A 166 -6.63 0.61 -5.10
CA GLY A 166 -7.98 0.29 -5.55
C GLY A 166 -8.07 -0.94 -6.44
N TRP A 167 -7.03 -1.23 -7.22
CA TRP A 167 -6.98 -2.39 -8.12
C TRP A 167 -6.41 -3.65 -7.43
N ASN A 168 -5.66 -3.46 -6.36
CA ASN A 168 -5.00 -4.52 -5.59
C ASN A 168 -5.81 -4.98 -4.36
N CYS A 169 -6.97 -4.38 -4.11
CA CYS A 169 -7.83 -4.66 -2.96
C CYS A 169 -8.62 -5.97 -3.09
N GLY A 170 -9.22 -6.38 -1.96
CA GLY A 170 -10.11 -7.55 -1.89
C GLY A 170 -11.49 -7.33 -2.49
N GLY A 171 -11.85 -6.08 -2.78
CA GLY A 171 -13.11 -5.70 -3.41
C GLY A 171 -13.95 -4.70 -2.62
N PRO A 172 -14.88 -3.99 -3.28
CA PRO A 172 -15.68 -2.92 -2.71
C PRO A 172 -16.91 -3.39 -1.94
N MET A 173 -17.30 -2.66 -0.91
CA MET A 173 -18.64 -2.59 -0.39
C MET A 173 -19.55 -1.86 -1.40
N ALA A 174 -20.75 -2.39 -1.62
CA ALA A 174 -21.76 -1.71 -2.44
C ALA A 174 -23.20 -2.15 -2.07
N SER A 175 -24.15 -1.33 -2.47
CA SER A 175 -25.59 -1.59 -2.40
C SER A 175 -26.21 -1.72 -3.79
N ASN A 176 -27.35 -2.39 -3.86
CA ASN A 176 -28.22 -2.41 -5.06
C ASN A 176 -27.52 -2.90 -6.36
N THR A 177 -26.63 -3.89 -6.28
CA THR A 177 -25.90 -4.41 -7.44
C THR A 177 -26.64 -5.55 -8.14
N SER A 178 -26.36 -5.75 -9.43
CA SER A 178 -26.84 -6.92 -10.20
C SER A 178 -26.34 -8.24 -9.60
N VAL A 179 -25.13 -8.24 -9.04
CA VAL A 179 -24.52 -9.41 -8.38
C VAL A 179 -25.31 -9.80 -7.12
N GLN A 180 -25.68 -8.83 -6.29
CA GLN A 180 -26.55 -9.05 -5.12
C GLN A 180 -27.93 -9.56 -5.54
N ALA A 181 -28.52 -8.95 -6.56
CA ALA A 181 -29.83 -9.35 -7.08
C ALA A 181 -29.84 -10.79 -7.62
N ALA A 182 -28.76 -11.23 -8.28
CA ALA A 182 -28.62 -12.58 -8.83
C ALA A 182 -28.62 -13.66 -7.70
N GLU A 183 -28.13 -13.32 -6.52
CA GLU A 183 -28.11 -14.20 -5.34
C GLU A 183 -29.30 -14.00 -4.39
N GLY A 184 -30.25 -13.12 -4.74
CA GLY A 184 -31.40 -12.79 -3.89
C GLY A 184 -31.04 -12.03 -2.60
N VAL A 185 -29.84 -11.43 -2.56
CA VAL A 185 -29.36 -10.64 -1.43
C VAL A 185 -29.82 -9.19 -1.61
N LYS A 186 -30.41 -8.63 -0.56
CA LYS A 186 -30.87 -7.23 -0.55
C LYS A 186 -29.99 -6.39 0.37
N VAL A 187 -29.24 -5.48 -0.20
CA VAL A 187 -28.50 -4.44 0.51
C VAL A 187 -28.92 -3.10 -0.05
N THR A 188 -29.43 -2.22 0.80
CA THR A 188 -29.90 -0.90 0.41
C THR A 188 -28.93 0.21 0.83
N ASP A 189 -29.02 1.37 0.19
CA ASP A 189 -28.27 2.57 0.59
C ASP A 189 -28.56 2.94 2.06
N GLU A 190 -29.81 2.75 2.50
CA GLU A 190 -30.22 3.06 3.87
C GLU A 190 -29.51 2.15 4.88
N MET A 191 -29.40 0.85 4.60
CA MET A 191 -28.68 -0.08 5.47
C MET A 191 -27.22 0.35 5.63
N LEU A 192 -26.51 0.56 4.51
CA LEU A 192 -25.12 1.02 4.54
C LEU A 192 -24.96 2.38 5.21
N PHE A 193 -25.88 3.33 4.94
CA PHE A 193 -25.80 4.66 5.53
C PHE A 193 -25.94 4.62 7.05
N ASN A 194 -26.88 3.83 7.55
CA ASN A 194 -27.11 3.71 8.99
C ASN A 194 -25.90 3.08 9.69
N ASP A 195 -25.38 1.95 9.16
CA ASP A 195 -24.24 1.28 9.75
C ASP A 195 -22.98 2.15 9.73
N LEU A 196 -22.65 2.74 8.56
CA LEU A 196 -21.46 3.59 8.46
C LEU A 196 -21.58 4.87 9.31
N THR A 197 -22.79 5.41 9.47
CA THR A 197 -23.02 6.60 10.31
C THR A 197 -22.88 6.23 11.80
N GLU A 198 -23.36 5.05 12.20
CA GLU A 198 -23.22 4.53 13.55
C GLU A 198 -21.74 4.22 13.87
N ASP A 199 -21.05 3.49 13.00
CA ASP A 199 -19.61 3.20 13.12
C ASP A 199 -18.78 4.46 13.33
N ALA A 200 -19.08 5.51 12.56
CA ALA A 200 -18.36 6.78 12.55
C ALA A 200 -18.79 7.75 13.66
N TYR A 201 -19.74 7.40 14.51
CA TYR A 201 -20.28 8.31 15.53
C TYR A 201 -20.65 9.71 14.97
N LEU A 202 -21.16 9.77 13.73
CA LEU A 202 -21.53 11.02 13.03
C LEU A 202 -20.35 11.98 12.76
N THR A 203 -19.11 11.51 12.78
CA THR A 203 -17.92 12.35 12.50
C THR A 203 -17.71 12.61 11.02
N SER A 204 -18.25 11.78 10.12
CA SER A 204 -18.25 12.03 8.67
C SER A 204 -19.31 13.04 8.22
N ASP A 205 -19.10 13.71 7.08
CA ASP A 205 -20.17 14.51 6.46
C ASP A 205 -21.28 13.58 5.94
N SER A 206 -22.37 13.46 6.70
CA SER A 206 -23.48 12.57 6.40
C SER A 206 -24.17 12.89 5.06
N ARG A 207 -24.14 14.15 4.60
CA ARG A 207 -24.70 14.53 3.28
C ARG A 207 -23.86 13.98 2.14
N LEU A 208 -22.53 14.08 2.29
CA LEU A 208 -21.58 13.52 1.32
C LEU A 208 -21.64 12.00 1.34
N LEU A 209 -21.54 11.39 2.54
CA LEU A 209 -21.58 9.94 2.74
C LEU A 209 -22.80 9.30 2.06
N ARG A 210 -24.01 9.86 2.32
CA ARG A 210 -25.25 9.38 1.70
C ARG A 210 -25.21 9.42 0.17
N ARG A 211 -24.65 10.49 -0.41
CA ARG A 211 -24.56 10.65 -1.87
C ARG A 211 -23.56 9.69 -2.49
N VAL A 212 -22.44 9.46 -1.81
CA VAL A 212 -21.41 8.53 -2.28
C VAL A 212 -21.90 7.08 -2.18
N ILE A 213 -22.58 6.70 -1.09
CA ILE A 213 -23.17 5.36 -0.94
C ILE A 213 -24.11 5.06 -2.11
N ALA A 214 -24.97 6.00 -2.50
CA ALA A 214 -25.89 5.84 -3.63
C ALA A 214 -25.19 5.61 -4.99
N LYS A 215 -23.86 5.79 -5.06
CA LYS A 215 -23.05 5.56 -6.26
C LYS A 215 -22.20 4.27 -6.19
N THR A 216 -22.19 3.57 -5.05
CA THR A 216 -21.36 2.37 -4.91
C THR A 216 -21.83 1.22 -5.81
N GLY A 217 -23.15 1.04 -5.95
CA GLY A 217 -23.71 0.05 -6.88
C GLY A 217 -23.40 0.37 -8.34
N GLU A 218 -23.58 1.64 -8.74
CA GLU A 218 -23.23 2.10 -10.09
C GLU A 218 -21.73 1.89 -10.38
N ALA A 219 -20.87 2.05 -9.38
CA ALA A 219 -19.44 1.81 -9.52
C ALA A 219 -19.10 0.32 -9.72
N VAL A 220 -19.82 -0.59 -9.10
CA VAL A 220 -19.69 -2.04 -9.35
C VAL A 220 -20.15 -2.36 -10.77
N GLU A 221 -21.31 -1.87 -11.19
CA GLU A 221 -21.83 -2.09 -12.55
C GLU A 221 -20.90 -1.50 -13.62
N LEU A 222 -20.31 -0.34 -13.37
CA LEU A 222 -19.31 0.26 -14.26
C LEU A 222 -18.10 -0.68 -14.43
N GLN A 223 -17.57 -1.24 -13.34
CA GLN A 223 -16.45 -2.18 -13.39
C GLN A 223 -16.82 -3.46 -14.16
N ILE A 224 -17.98 -4.04 -13.90
CA ILE A 224 -18.49 -5.20 -14.65
C ILE A 224 -18.58 -4.87 -16.16
N SER A 225 -19.04 -3.67 -16.51
CA SER A 225 -19.15 -3.22 -17.90
C SER A 225 -17.81 -3.09 -18.63
N THR A 226 -16.67 -3.03 -17.89
CA THR A 226 -15.32 -3.07 -18.47
C THR A 226 -14.84 -4.49 -18.81
N GLY A 227 -15.56 -5.51 -18.35
CA GLY A 227 -15.20 -6.91 -18.50
C GLY A 227 -14.61 -7.55 -17.24
N LEU A 228 -14.56 -6.83 -16.12
CA LEU A 228 -14.16 -7.42 -14.83
C LEU A 228 -15.23 -8.40 -14.35
N GLU A 229 -14.80 -9.59 -13.99
CA GLU A 229 -15.67 -10.60 -13.40
C GLU A 229 -15.72 -10.40 -11.88
N MET A 230 -16.91 -10.07 -11.37
CA MET A 230 -17.13 -9.83 -9.95
C MET A 230 -18.15 -10.83 -9.38
N TYR A 231 -18.01 -11.13 -8.09
CA TYR A 231 -18.92 -12.00 -7.34
C TYR A 231 -19.23 -11.39 -5.98
N LEU A 232 -20.32 -11.82 -5.34
CA LEU A 232 -20.65 -11.41 -3.99
C LEU A 232 -19.92 -12.32 -2.99
N ARG A 233 -19.10 -11.76 -2.14
CA ARG A 233 -18.37 -12.53 -1.14
C ARG A 233 -19.33 -13.23 -0.17
N PRO A 234 -18.98 -14.45 0.31
CA PRO A 234 -19.83 -15.19 1.23
C PRO A 234 -19.87 -14.60 2.65
N ASP A 235 -18.81 -13.86 3.02
CA ASP A 235 -18.67 -13.20 4.30
C ASP A 235 -19.56 -11.94 4.43
N ASN A 236 -20.00 -11.64 5.64
CA ASN A 236 -20.86 -10.49 5.95
C ASN A 236 -20.23 -9.57 7.00
N TYR A 237 -18.94 -9.39 6.92
CA TYR A 237 -18.09 -8.75 7.89
C TYR A 237 -18.52 -7.33 8.25
N GLY A 238 -18.69 -7.09 9.57
CA GLY A 238 -19.01 -5.79 10.13
C GLY A 238 -20.42 -5.27 9.86
N ALA A 239 -21.24 -5.98 9.05
CA ALA A 239 -22.55 -5.50 8.66
C ALA A 239 -23.70 -6.46 8.93
N GLY A 240 -23.44 -7.72 9.25
CA GLY A 240 -24.48 -8.75 9.37
C GLY A 240 -25.19 -9.11 8.05
N TYR A 241 -24.77 -8.55 6.91
CA TYR A 241 -25.26 -8.81 5.57
C TYR A 241 -24.14 -8.71 4.53
N ARG A 242 -24.33 -9.33 3.36
CA ARG A 242 -23.31 -9.47 2.33
C ARG A 242 -23.27 -8.24 1.43
N SER A 243 -22.46 -7.25 1.79
CA SER A 243 -22.27 -6.01 1.01
C SER A 243 -20.99 -6.01 0.17
N ARG A 244 -19.99 -6.82 0.51
CA ARG A 244 -18.67 -6.82 -0.13
C ARG A 244 -18.65 -7.68 -1.38
N HIS A 245 -18.11 -7.11 -2.46
CA HIS A 245 -17.86 -7.79 -3.73
C HIS A 245 -16.41 -8.27 -3.81
N GLY A 246 -16.19 -9.40 -4.48
CA GLY A 246 -14.88 -9.91 -4.83
C GLY A 246 -14.68 -9.91 -6.34
N TYR A 247 -13.48 -10.26 -6.77
CA TYR A 247 -13.13 -10.38 -8.19
C TYR A 247 -12.69 -11.81 -8.52
N ASN A 248 -13.26 -12.41 -9.55
CA ASN A 248 -12.71 -13.62 -10.18
C ASN A 248 -11.51 -13.26 -11.07
N THR A 249 -11.49 -12.04 -11.63
CA THR A 249 -10.35 -11.54 -12.39
C THR A 249 -9.12 -11.38 -11.48
N ALA A 250 -7.99 -11.95 -11.90
CA ALA A 250 -6.74 -11.88 -11.14
C ALA A 250 -6.29 -10.42 -10.92
N LYS A 251 -5.66 -10.14 -9.78
CA LYS A 251 -5.25 -8.78 -9.40
C LYS A 251 -4.39 -8.09 -10.47
N ALA A 252 -3.45 -8.83 -11.04
CA ALA A 252 -2.53 -8.31 -12.04
C ALA A 252 -3.23 -7.86 -13.34
N ASP A 253 -4.38 -8.47 -13.66
CA ASP A 253 -5.10 -8.22 -14.92
C ASP A 253 -6.12 -7.08 -14.81
N ARG A 254 -6.61 -6.77 -13.59
CA ARG A 254 -7.68 -5.78 -13.38
C ARG A 254 -7.37 -4.39 -13.97
N PRO A 255 -6.15 -3.85 -13.80
CA PRO A 255 -5.81 -2.55 -14.36
C PRO A 255 -5.99 -2.47 -15.88
N ALA A 256 -5.64 -3.52 -16.59
CA ALA A 256 -5.75 -3.55 -18.05
C ALA A 256 -7.20 -3.43 -18.55
N PHE A 257 -8.18 -4.02 -17.87
CA PHE A 257 -9.60 -3.87 -18.22
C PHE A 257 -10.08 -2.42 -18.03
N ILE A 258 -9.65 -1.78 -16.95
CA ILE A 258 -10.03 -0.41 -16.61
C ILE A 258 -9.39 0.58 -17.57
N GLU A 259 -8.08 0.44 -17.83
CA GLU A 259 -7.34 1.28 -18.77
C GLU A 259 -7.92 1.18 -20.18
N LYS A 260 -8.13 -0.05 -20.67
CA LYS A 260 -8.72 -0.30 -21.98
C LYS A 260 -10.09 0.39 -22.11
N ALA A 261 -10.97 0.21 -21.14
CA ALA A 261 -12.30 0.81 -21.19
C ALA A 261 -12.26 2.36 -21.20
N TYR A 262 -11.31 2.95 -20.50
CA TYR A 262 -11.09 4.38 -20.50
C TYR A 262 -10.59 4.90 -21.86
N LEU A 263 -9.57 4.24 -22.42
CA LEU A 263 -9.00 4.60 -23.72
C LEU A 263 -10.02 4.42 -24.87
N GLU A 264 -10.80 3.33 -24.85
CA GLU A 264 -11.88 3.08 -25.81
C GLU A 264 -13.02 4.10 -25.73
N ALA A 265 -13.23 4.72 -24.55
CA ALA A 265 -14.15 5.83 -24.38
C ALA A 265 -13.60 7.19 -24.88
N GLY A 266 -12.37 7.21 -25.41
CA GLY A 266 -11.71 8.42 -25.93
C GLY A 266 -10.91 9.18 -24.89
N GLY A 267 -10.66 8.61 -23.71
CA GLY A 267 -9.82 9.19 -22.66
C GLY A 267 -8.33 9.17 -23.02
N ARG A 268 -7.56 10.03 -22.38
CA ARG A 268 -6.10 10.13 -22.53
C ARG A 268 -5.40 9.89 -21.18
N LEU A 269 -4.35 9.07 -21.18
CA LEU A 269 -3.63 8.66 -19.97
C LEU A 269 -2.13 8.92 -20.13
N LEU A 270 -1.52 9.56 -19.13
CA LEU A 270 -0.08 9.77 -19.04
C LEU A 270 0.42 9.19 -17.70
N CYS A 271 1.02 8.00 -17.75
CA CYS A 271 1.77 7.43 -16.63
C CYS A 271 3.18 8.06 -16.54
N GLY A 272 3.90 7.86 -15.43
CA GLY A 272 5.20 8.50 -15.18
C GLY A 272 5.10 10.04 -15.14
N THR A 273 3.91 10.58 -14.77
CA THR A 273 3.61 12.01 -14.80
C THR A 273 2.99 12.44 -13.47
N ALA A 274 3.79 13.11 -12.63
CA ALA A 274 3.39 13.56 -11.30
C ALA A 274 2.81 14.98 -11.34
N GLY A 275 1.61 15.18 -10.78
CA GLY A 275 1.07 16.52 -10.55
C GLY A 275 1.85 17.26 -9.47
N GLU A 276 2.32 18.50 -9.76
CA GLU A 276 3.14 19.26 -8.83
C GLU A 276 2.44 20.51 -8.28
N THR A 277 1.86 21.34 -9.13
CA THR A 277 1.30 22.62 -8.71
C THR A 277 0.03 22.94 -9.48
N LEU A 278 -1.02 23.39 -8.80
CA LEU A 278 -2.24 23.86 -9.46
C LEU A 278 -2.01 25.21 -10.14
N LEU A 279 -2.44 25.34 -11.38
CA LEU A 279 -2.44 26.61 -12.09
C LEU A 279 -3.69 27.39 -11.70
N THR A 280 -3.52 28.63 -11.20
CA THR A 280 -4.63 29.45 -10.69
C THR A 280 -4.67 30.79 -11.38
N GLU A 281 -5.86 31.27 -11.70
CA GLU A 281 -6.13 32.59 -12.26
C GLU A 281 -7.33 33.22 -11.56
N GLY A 282 -7.15 34.38 -10.93
CA GLY A 282 -8.21 35.06 -10.21
C GLY A 282 -8.90 34.26 -9.10
N GLY A 283 -8.16 33.34 -8.46
CA GLY A 283 -8.71 32.45 -7.42
C GLY A 283 -9.43 31.20 -7.96
N LYS A 284 -9.48 31.01 -9.27
CA LYS A 284 -10.00 29.82 -9.95
C LYS A 284 -8.83 28.89 -10.32
N VAL A 285 -8.98 27.59 -10.14
CA VAL A 285 -8.08 26.59 -10.69
C VAL A 285 -8.37 26.44 -12.18
N VAL A 286 -7.33 26.59 -13.02
CA VAL A 286 -7.39 26.58 -14.49
C VAL A 286 -6.46 25.54 -15.11
N GLY A 287 -5.98 24.60 -14.31
CA GLY A 287 -5.10 23.53 -14.77
C GLY A 287 -4.10 23.08 -13.71
N ILE A 288 -3.08 22.38 -14.16
CA ILE A 288 -2.02 21.83 -13.33
C ILE A 288 -0.68 21.83 -14.06
N GLN A 289 0.40 22.09 -13.35
CA GLN A 289 1.75 21.79 -13.78
C GLN A 289 2.13 20.39 -13.26
N ALA A 290 2.68 19.57 -14.14
CA ALA A 290 3.13 18.22 -13.86
C ALA A 290 4.59 18.02 -14.24
N LYS A 291 5.24 17.04 -13.60
CA LYS A 291 6.60 16.60 -13.89
C LYS A 291 6.57 15.21 -14.47
N ARG A 292 7.20 15.01 -15.62
CA ARG A 292 7.37 13.69 -16.23
C ARG A 292 8.64 12.99 -15.71
N GLU A 293 8.66 11.69 -15.84
CA GLU A 293 9.78 10.85 -15.40
C GLU A 293 11.09 11.20 -16.14
N ASP A 294 11.00 11.65 -17.43
CA ASP A 294 12.14 12.12 -18.22
C ASP A 294 12.69 13.49 -17.77
N GLY A 295 12.07 14.11 -16.77
CA GLY A 295 12.45 15.41 -16.23
C GLY A 295 11.83 16.61 -16.94
N SER A 296 10.99 16.43 -17.97
CA SER A 296 10.26 17.52 -18.60
C SER A 296 9.11 18.03 -17.70
N THR A 297 8.76 19.29 -17.87
CA THR A 297 7.60 19.92 -17.22
C THR A 297 6.45 19.97 -18.22
N LEU A 298 5.25 19.60 -17.77
CA LEU A 298 4.03 19.65 -18.57
C LEU A 298 3.03 20.59 -17.91
N ASN A 299 2.69 21.71 -18.55
CA ASN A 299 1.61 22.59 -18.12
C ASN A 299 0.31 22.14 -18.79
N ILE A 300 -0.68 21.73 -18.01
CA ILE A 300 -1.95 21.26 -18.53
C ILE A 300 -3.02 22.28 -18.18
N ARG A 301 -3.59 22.95 -19.19
CA ARG A 301 -4.74 23.84 -19.01
C ARG A 301 -6.03 23.04 -18.99
N ALA A 302 -6.92 23.32 -18.01
CA ALA A 302 -8.19 22.63 -17.87
C ALA A 302 -9.26 23.52 -17.23
N ASP A 303 -10.53 23.24 -17.53
CA ASP A 303 -11.67 23.92 -16.89
C ASP A 303 -11.95 23.37 -15.48
N ALA A 304 -11.55 22.09 -15.23
CA ALA A 304 -11.66 21.41 -13.95
C ALA A 304 -10.46 20.48 -13.68
N VAL A 305 -10.02 20.43 -12.42
CA VAL A 305 -9.00 19.51 -11.91
C VAL A 305 -9.62 18.67 -10.79
N LEU A 306 -9.54 17.34 -10.91
CA LEU A 306 -9.92 16.37 -9.89
C LEU A 306 -8.68 15.78 -9.25
N LEU A 307 -8.50 15.97 -7.96
CA LEU A 307 -7.45 15.32 -7.16
C LEU A 307 -7.93 13.97 -6.63
N ALA A 308 -7.19 12.91 -6.95
CA ALA A 308 -7.46 11.53 -6.55
C ALA A 308 -6.14 10.77 -6.31
N THR A 309 -5.20 11.40 -5.59
CA THR A 309 -3.80 10.99 -5.43
C THR A 309 -3.58 9.94 -4.34
N GLY A 310 -4.59 9.70 -3.49
CA GLY A 310 -4.62 8.55 -2.59
C GLY A 310 -4.07 8.77 -1.18
N GLY A 311 -4.01 10.01 -0.69
CA GLY A 311 -3.58 10.34 0.67
C GLY A 311 -2.06 10.45 0.82
N TYR A 312 -1.52 10.18 2.05
CA TYR A 312 -0.14 10.55 2.38
C TYR A 312 0.67 9.47 3.14
N LEU A 313 0.20 8.24 3.22
CA LEU A 313 0.85 7.19 4.02
C LEU A 313 2.30 6.87 3.60
N GLY A 314 2.63 7.08 2.32
CA GLY A 314 4.00 6.93 1.80
C GLY A 314 4.96 8.04 2.24
N ASN A 315 4.46 9.14 2.79
CA ASN A 315 5.26 10.26 3.29
C ASN A 315 5.35 10.24 4.81
N GLN A 316 6.45 9.67 5.33
CA GLN A 316 6.63 9.53 6.78
C GLN A 316 6.84 10.88 7.47
N ASP A 317 7.26 11.94 6.78
CA ASP A 317 7.38 13.28 7.38
C ASP A 317 6.00 13.80 7.78
N ILE A 318 4.99 13.65 6.90
CA ILE A 318 3.59 14.02 7.23
C ILE A 318 3.05 13.11 8.35
N VAL A 319 3.35 11.81 8.32
CA VAL A 319 2.97 10.87 9.38
C VAL A 319 3.57 11.32 10.72
N HIS A 320 4.85 11.68 10.76
CA HIS A 320 5.54 12.13 11.97
C HIS A 320 5.05 13.49 12.48
N GLU A 321 4.60 14.40 11.61
CA GLU A 321 3.96 15.66 12.03
C GLU A 321 2.71 15.40 12.87
N HIS A 322 1.94 14.36 12.57
CA HIS A 322 0.72 14.01 13.30
C HIS A 322 0.93 13.11 14.52
N TRP A 323 1.90 12.17 14.46
CA TRP A 323 2.07 11.10 15.46
C TRP A 323 3.43 11.10 16.16
N GLY A 324 4.24 12.10 15.93
CA GLY A 324 5.61 12.09 16.41
C GLY A 324 6.45 11.03 15.67
N ASN A 325 7.47 10.50 16.32
CA ASN A 325 8.42 9.58 15.68
C ASN A 325 7.91 8.13 15.52
N ILE A 326 6.60 7.94 15.48
CA ILE A 326 6.00 6.62 15.25
C ILE A 326 6.03 6.31 13.75
N THR A 327 6.66 5.20 13.40
CA THR A 327 6.61 4.67 12.03
C THR A 327 5.28 3.95 11.80
N VAL A 328 4.57 4.31 10.74
CA VAL A 328 3.42 3.56 10.25
C VAL A 328 3.76 2.96 8.90
N ASN A 329 3.83 1.63 8.83
CA ASN A 329 4.17 0.94 7.60
C ASN A 329 3.01 0.97 6.61
N ALA A 330 3.29 1.30 5.36
CA ALA A 330 2.31 1.22 4.29
C ALA A 330 2.13 -0.24 3.84
N LEU A 331 0.95 -0.82 4.11
CA LEU A 331 0.56 -2.13 3.61
C LEU A 331 0.17 -2.08 2.13
N GLY A 332 -0.12 -0.90 1.62
CA GLY A 332 -0.53 -0.65 0.25
C GLY A 332 0.51 0.15 -0.55
N ASN A 333 0.01 1.09 -1.33
CA ASN A 333 0.82 1.92 -2.22
C ASN A 333 1.65 2.96 -1.46
N THR A 334 2.96 2.91 -1.59
CA THR A 334 3.89 3.89 -1.01
C THR A 334 3.99 5.18 -1.83
N LEU A 335 3.35 5.25 -2.99
CA LEU A 335 3.29 6.46 -3.83
C LEU A 335 2.29 7.50 -3.33
N SER A 336 1.43 7.17 -2.37
CA SER A 336 0.53 8.13 -1.72
C SER A 336 1.33 9.04 -0.79
N THR A 337 1.81 10.19 -1.30
CA THR A 337 2.79 11.06 -0.63
C THR A 337 2.24 12.43 -0.22
N GLY A 338 0.90 12.60 -0.24
CA GLY A 338 0.26 13.85 0.18
C GLY A 338 0.19 14.91 -0.92
N ASP A 339 0.26 14.52 -2.18
CA ASP A 339 0.29 15.48 -3.30
C ASP A 339 -0.97 16.35 -3.36
N ALA A 340 -2.17 15.76 -3.14
CA ALA A 340 -3.41 16.51 -3.10
C ALA A 340 -3.46 17.51 -1.94
N ILE A 341 -2.96 17.12 -0.76
CA ILE A 341 -2.92 17.98 0.43
C ILE A 341 -2.05 19.20 0.13
N ARG A 342 -0.83 19.00 -0.36
CA ARG A 342 0.11 20.05 -0.69
C ARG A 342 -0.47 21.00 -1.75
N MET A 343 -0.93 20.47 -2.89
CA MET A 343 -1.51 21.26 -3.97
C MET A 343 -2.77 22.01 -3.54
N GLY A 344 -3.61 21.37 -2.75
CA GLY A 344 -4.83 21.98 -2.23
C GLY A 344 -4.52 23.13 -1.28
N GLN A 345 -3.58 22.94 -0.33
CA GLN A 345 -3.18 24.01 0.60
C GLN A 345 -2.58 25.20 -0.14
N GLU A 346 -1.72 24.98 -1.14
CA GLU A 346 -1.18 26.05 -2.00
C GLU A 346 -2.28 26.84 -2.71
N ALA A 347 -3.39 26.17 -3.06
CA ALA A 347 -4.57 26.81 -3.67
C ALA A 347 -5.55 27.40 -2.64
N GLY A 348 -5.24 27.35 -1.35
CA GLY A 348 -6.07 27.89 -0.25
C GLY A 348 -7.16 26.94 0.25
N ALA A 349 -7.05 25.64 -0.02
CA ALA A 349 -8.00 24.65 0.48
C ALA A 349 -7.89 24.46 2.00
N LEU A 350 -9.04 24.22 2.62
CA LEU A 350 -9.14 23.78 3.99
C LEU A 350 -8.90 22.27 4.07
N LEU A 351 -8.15 21.84 5.08
CA LEU A 351 -7.97 20.43 5.38
C LEU A 351 -9.03 19.92 6.34
N GLU A 352 -9.36 18.66 6.21
CA GLU A 352 -10.11 17.91 7.22
C GLU A 352 -9.11 17.24 8.17
N GLU A 353 -9.04 17.75 9.40
CA GLU A 353 -8.07 17.30 10.40
C GLU A 353 -8.55 16.08 11.22
N SER A 354 -9.55 15.37 10.76
CA SER A 354 -9.93 14.14 11.44
C SER A 354 -8.87 13.09 11.21
N SER A 355 -8.30 12.59 12.29
CA SER A 355 -7.23 11.58 12.37
C SER A 355 -7.13 10.58 11.21
N PHE A 356 -6.05 10.10 10.93
CA PHE A 356 -5.46 9.93 9.68
C PHE A 356 -5.03 8.53 9.29
N ALA A 357 -4.68 7.63 10.09
CA ALA A 357 -4.22 6.33 9.64
C ALA A 357 -5.25 5.24 9.91
N MET A 358 -5.75 4.63 8.85
CA MET A 358 -6.52 3.41 8.95
C MET A 358 -5.55 2.24 9.16
N ILE A 359 -5.60 1.61 10.33
CA ILE A 359 -4.82 0.41 10.62
C ILE A 359 -5.72 -0.80 10.43
N SER A 360 -5.25 -1.75 9.65
CA SER A 360 -5.94 -3.02 9.49
C SER A 360 -5.60 -3.95 10.64
N ASN A 361 -6.58 -4.40 11.38
CA ASN A 361 -6.39 -5.40 12.42
C ASN A 361 -6.18 -6.82 11.87
N GLU A 362 -6.55 -7.08 10.63
CA GLU A 362 -6.20 -8.32 9.92
C GLU A 362 -4.68 -8.53 9.87
N PHE A 363 -3.94 -7.43 10.05
CA PHE A 363 -2.50 -7.40 9.93
C PHE A 363 -1.81 -6.61 11.04
N GLY A 364 -2.43 -6.44 12.18
CA GLY A 364 -2.01 -5.83 13.46
C GLY A 364 -0.73 -5.01 13.49
N GLY A 365 0.18 -5.37 12.65
CA GLY A 365 1.45 -4.71 12.41
C GLY A 365 2.20 -5.40 11.30
N SER A 366 3.21 -4.76 10.82
CA SER A 366 4.21 -5.31 9.92
C SER A 366 5.60 -4.91 10.42
N ASN A 367 6.65 -5.37 9.79
CA ASN A 367 8.00 -4.99 10.17
C ASN A 367 8.82 -4.75 8.90
N ARG A 368 9.48 -3.58 8.81
CA ARG A 368 10.30 -3.22 7.64
C ARG A 368 11.44 -4.20 7.40
N LYS A 369 12.03 -4.75 8.46
CA LYS A 369 13.10 -5.75 8.35
C LYS A 369 12.58 -7.08 7.82
N GLY A 370 11.33 -7.42 8.11
CA GLY A 370 10.68 -8.64 7.66
C GLY A 370 10.12 -8.59 6.23
N GLY A 371 10.39 -7.51 5.46
CA GLY A 371 9.92 -7.39 4.08
C GLY A 371 8.44 -7.02 3.93
N GLY A 372 7.83 -6.51 4.99
CA GLY A 372 6.57 -5.77 4.92
C GLY A 372 5.31 -6.57 5.16
N TRP A 373 5.01 -7.68 4.54
CA TRP A 373 3.68 -8.28 4.65
C TRP A 373 3.68 -9.75 5.08
N GLN A 374 2.71 -10.12 5.95
CA GLN A 374 2.52 -11.44 6.54
C GLN A 374 2.56 -12.62 5.57
N ARG A 375 2.25 -12.39 4.31
CA ARG A 375 2.20 -13.47 3.31
C ARG A 375 3.58 -13.95 2.89
N SER A 376 4.61 -13.18 3.20
CA SER A 376 5.99 -13.55 2.90
C SER A 376 6.69 -14.30 4.04
N ASN A 377 6.17 -14.17 5.29
CA ASN A 377 6.73 -14.85 6.46
C ASN A 377 5.64 -15.14 7.49
N GLY A 378 5.42 -16.43 7.83
CA GLY A 378 4.39 -16.88 8.76
C GLY A 378 4.58 -16.36 10.18
N ALA A 379 5.81 -15.99 10.60
CA ALA A 379 6.07 -15.41 11.90
C ALA A 379 5.34 -14.08 12.13
N MET A 380 5.06 -13.32 11.07
CA MET A 380 4.25 -12.10 11.17
C MET A 380 2.80 -12.38 11.60
N THR A 381 2.32 -13.60 11.45
CA THR A 381 0.96 -14.02 11.80
C THR A 381 0.79 -14.27 13.29
N ILE A 382 1.87 -14.62 14.01
CA ILE A 382 1.82 -15.04 15.42
C ILE A 382 1.15 -14.01 16.33
N GLY A 383 1.47 -12.74 16.17
CA GLY A 383 1.03 -11.70 17.08
C GLY A 383 -0.38 -11.17 16.83
N ILE A 384 -0.98 -11.51 15.70
CA ILE A 384 -2.21 -10.84 15.28
C ILE A 384 -3.44 -11.52 15.86
N TYR A 385 -3.37 -12.83 16.07
CA TYR A 385 -4.53 -13.62 16.40
C TYR A 385 -4.35 -14.35 17.74
N GLY A 386 -4.65 -13.66 18.81
CA GLY A 386 -4.83 -14.28 20.12
C GLY A 386 -3.58 -14.43 20.97
N GLY A 387 -2.39 -14.12 20.46
CA GLY A 387 -1.15 -14.08 21.24
C GLY A 387 -1.20 -12.98 22.32
N MET A 388 -0.27 -13.01 23.27
CA MET A 388 -0.04 -11.90 24.19
C MET A 388 0.78 -10.83 23.48
N LEU A 389 0.28 -9.58 23.49
CA LEU A 389 1.00 -8.43 22.91
C LEU A 389 1.50 -7.52 24.03
N VAL A 390 2.75 -7.09 23.90
CA VAL A 390 3.40 -6.20 24.87
C VAL A 390 4.03 -5.00 24.16
N ASP A 391 4.15 -3.91 24.89
CA ASP A 391 4.87 -2.71 24.50
C ASP A 391 6.41 -2.91 24.65
N PRO A 392 7.25 -1.92 24.30
CA PRO A 392 8.72 -2.02 24.46
C PRO A 392 9.19 -2.22 25.90
N ASN A 393 8.34 -1.98 26.90
CA ASN A 393 8.66 -2.17 28.31
C ASN A 393 8.37 -3.61 28.77
N GLY A 394 7.61 -4.36 27.96
CA GLY A 394 7.15 -5.71 28.27
C GLY A 394 5.80 -5.77 28.96
N GLU A 395 5.03 -4.68 28.94
CA GLU A 395 3.69 -4.60 29.53
C GLU A 395 2.60 -4.79 28.47
N ARG A 396 1.54 -5.51 28.82
CA ARG A 396 0.34 -5.56 27.96
C ARG A 396 -0.29 -4.16 27.94
N PHE A 397 -0.96 -3.79 26.85
CA PHE A 397 -1.48 -2.44 26.67
C PHE A 397 -2.93 -2.37 26.19
N PHE A 398 -3.58 -3.49 25.91
CA PHE A 398 -5.00 -3.56 25.54
C PHE A 398 -5.52 -5.01 25.54
N ASN A 399 -6.82 -5.17 25.27
CA ASN A 399 -7.44 -6.48 25.06
C ASN A 399 -7.21 -6.95 23.62
N GLU A 400 -6.29 -7.89 23.43
CA GLU A 400 -5.87 -8.40 22.11
C GLU A 400 -7.00 -9.14 21.36
N TYR A 401 -8.03 -9.59 22.08
CA TYR A 401 -9.19 -10.21 21.46
C TYR A 401 -9.90 -9.29 20.46
N TYR A 402 -9.99 -8.00 20.75
CA TYR A 402 -10.63 -7.06 19.83
C TYR A 402 -9.89 -6.95 18.51
N MET A 403 -8.57 -7.00 18.53
CA MET A 403 -7.76 -7.01 17.33
C MET A 403 -7.95 -8.30 16.52
N ALA A 404 -8.15 -9.43 17.20
CA ALA A 404 -8.38 -10.73 16.58
C ALA A 404 -9.81 -10.92 16.03
N ASN A 405 -10.81 -10.28 16.64
CA ASN A 405 -12.23 -10.58 16.40
C ASN A 405 -13.04 -9.44 15.75
N GLN A 406 -12.47 -8.27 15.62
CA GLN A 406 -13.16 -7.12 15.02
C GLN A 406 -12.55 -6.78 13.66
N PRO A 407 -13.36 -6.44 12.65
CA PRO A 407 -12.83 -6.12 11.35
C PRO A 407 -12.11 -4.77 11.34
N LEU A 408 -11.13 -4.67 10.45
CA LEU A 408 -10.38 -3.46 10.14
C LEU A 408 -9.86 -2.71 11.39
N SER A 409 -9.73 -1.47 11.40
CA SER A 409 -9.02 -0.58 12.33
C SER A 409 -9.31 -0.68 13.84
N VAL A 410 -10.14 -1.60 14.30
CA VAL A 410 -10.36 -1.81 15.74
C VAL A 410 -9.07 -2.28 16.41
N GLY A 411 -8.65 -1.59 17.46
CA GLY A 411 -7.33 -1.80 18.10
C GLY A 411 -6.19 -0.99 17.46
N GLY A 412 -6.40 -0.37 16.29
CA GLY A 412 -5.39 0.43 15.62
C GLY A 412 -4.84 1.57 16.47
N GLU A 413 -5.71 2.30 17.18
CA GLU A 413 -5.30 3.36 18.11
C GLU A 413 -4.44 2.85 19.28
N ALA A 414 -4.69 1.62 19.74
CA ALA A 414 -3.89 1.02 20.80
C ALA A 414 -2.47 0.71 20.31
N VAL A 415 -2.32 0.11 19.13
CA VAL A 415 -1.00 -0.17 18.56
C VAL A 415 -0.26 1.10 18.13
N LEU A 416 -0.97 2.12 17.65
CA LEU A 416 -0.36 3.44 17.39
C LEU A 416 0.17 4.07 18.66
N ARG A 417 -0.57 3.99 19.76
CA ARG A 417 -0.14 4.54 21.07
C ARG A 417 1.05 3.77 21.62
N ALA A 418 1.13 2.48 21.42
CA ALA A 418 2.29 1.68 21.78
C ALA A 418 3.49 1.98 20.87
N GLY A 419 3.26 2.36 19.62
CA GLY A 419 4.30 2.57 18.62
C GLY A 419 4.85 1.23 18.13
N LYS A 420 6.05 0.86 18.58
CA LYS A 420 6.58 -0.50 18.41
C LYS A 420 5.93 -1.42 19.44
N PHE A 421 5.58 -2.64 19.06
CA PHE A 421 5.01 -3.64 19.96
C PHE A 421 5.49 -5.06 19.59
N TYR A 422 5.24 -6.03 20.46
CA TYR A 422 5.79 -7.36 20.34
C TYR A 422 4.76 -8.42 20.69
N ALA A 423 4.79 -9.54 19.96
CA ALA A 423 4.11 -10.76 20.38
C ALA A 423 5.06 -11.65 21.16
N VAL A 424 4.57 -12.24 22.25
CA VAL A 424 5.31 -13.20 23.06
C VAL A 424 4.57 -14.52 23.03
N VAL A 425 5.27 -15.58 22.60
CA VAL A 425 4.71 -16.95 22.51
C VAL A 425 5.73 -17.99 22.95
N ASP A 426 5.28 -19.18 23.22
CA ASP A 426 6.11 -20.33 23.56
C ASP A 426 6.14 -21.38 22.44
N GLN A 427 6.93 -22.42 22.62
CA GLN A 427 7.06 -23.49 21.62
C GLN A 427 5.75 -24.27 21.43
N ILE A 428 4.90 -24.40 22.46
CA ILE A 428 3.61 -25.08 22.32
C ILE A 428 2.74 -24.36 21.29
N TYR A 429 2.70 -23.02 21.36
CA TYR A 429 1.94 -22.18 20.42
C TYR A 429 2.46 -22.34 18.98
N VAL A 430 3.79 -22.33 18.80
CA VAL A 430 4.41 -22.50 17.49
C VAL A 430 4.12 -23.88 16.90
N ASP A 431 4.31 -24.95 17.71
CA ASP A 431 4.06 -26.32 17.27
C ASP A 431 2.58 -26.56 16.90
N ALA A 432 1.66 -26.00 17.68
CA ALA A 432 0.22 -26.12 17.44
C ALA A 432 -0.19 -25.44 16.12
N ILE A 433 0.26 -24.21 15.87
CA ILE A 433 -0.05 -23.51 14.61
C ILE A 433 0.54 -24.24 13.41
N ALA A 434 1.75 -24.81 13.57
CA ALA A 434 2.41 -25.54 12.49
C ALA A 434 1.78 -26.91 12.17
N SER A 435 1.08 -27.52 13.12
CA SER A 435 0.54 -28.88 12.98
C SER A 435 -0.98 -28.95 12.83
N GLU A 436 -1.74 -28.12 13.54
CA GLU A 436 -3.20 -28.14 13.55
C GLU A 436 -3.84 -26.82 13.11
N GLY A 437 -3.08 -25.75 13.13
CA GLY A 437 -3.57 -24.42 12.79
C GLY A 437 -4.13 -23.65 13.98
N LEU A 438 -4.19 -22.32 13.83
CA LEU A 438 -4.60 -21.42 14.92
C LEU A 438 -6.07 -21.60 15.29
N PHE A 439 -6.93 -21.80 14.30
CA PHE A 439 -8.38 -21.95 14.51
C PHE A 439 -8.69 -23.15 15.42
N GLU A 440 -8.10 -24.28 15.11
CA GLU A 440 -8.26 -25.54 15.83
C GLU A 440 -7.60 -25.46 17.21
N PHE A 441 -6.39 -24.92 17.29
CA PHE A 441 -5.65 -24.75 18.54
C PHE A 441 -6.42 -23.92 19.58
N LEU A 442 -7.02 -22.82 19.16
CA LEU A 442 -7.81 -21.97 20.04
C LEU A 442 -9.21 -22.56 20.36
N GLY A 443 -9.68 -23.56 19.61
CA GLY A 443 -11.07 -23.98 19.68
C GLY A 443 -12.03 -22.85 19.32
N ALA A 444 -11.64 -22.05 18.32
CA ALA A 444 -12.37 -20.85 17.95
C ALA A 444 -13.81 -21.14 17.48
N PRO A 445 -14.78 -20.25 17.75
CA PRO A 445 -16.15 -20.43 17.29
C PRO A 445 -16.22 -20.37 15.75
N GLU A 446 -17.18 -21.10 15.15
CA GLU A 446 -17.34 -21.23 13.69
C GLU A 446 -17.55 -19.89 12.97
N ASP A 447 -18.09 -18.91 13.66
CA ASP A 447 -18.33 -17.55 13.17
C ASP A 447 -17.17 -16.59 13.47
N TRP A 448 -16.07 -17.11 14.05
CA TRP A 448 -14.89 -16.27 14.26
C TRP A 448 -14.25 -15.88 12.93
N TYR A 449 -14.07 -14.60 12.75
CA TYR A 449 -13.34 -14.11 11.58
C TYR A 449 -11.86 -14.33 11.70
N VAL A 450 -11.35 -14.91 10.68
CA VAL A 450 -9.94 -15.21 10.54
C VAL A 450 -9.47 -14.75 9.15
N GLY A 451 -8.34 -14.11 9.13
CA GLY A 451 -7.62 -13.86 7.87
C GLY A 451 -7.29 -15.17 7.15
N SER A 452 -6.90 -15.06 5.90
CA SER A 452 -6.64 -16.23 5.03
C SER A 452 -5.60 -17.22 5.58
N MET A 453 -4.71 -16.78 6.49
CA MET A 453 -3.64 -17.63 7.07
C MET A 453 -4.05 -18.30 8.40
N THR A 454 -5.20 -17.96 8.92
CA THR A 454 -5.70 -18.43 10.22
C THR A 454 -7.09 -19.04 10.12
N ALA A 455 -7.58 -19.21 8.89
CA ALA A 455 -8.87 -19.83 8.63
C ALA A 455 -8.89 -21.29 9.08
N LYS A 456 -10.09 -21.81 9.34
CA LYS A 456 -10.29 -23.21 9.70
C LYS A 456 -9.59 -24.15 8.72
N GLY A 457 -8.81 -25.10 9.25
CA GLY A 457 -8.04 -26.07 8.46
C GLY A 457 -6.78 -25.51 7.80
N VAL A 458 -6.38 -24.28 8.11
CA VAL A 458 -5.11 -23.69 7.61
C VAL A 458 -4.02 -23.89 8.64
N VAL A 459 -2.95 -24.60 8.26
CA VAL A 459 -1.74 -24.82 9.06
C VAL A 459 -0.56 -24.07 8.45
N LEU A 460 0.34 -23.58 9.30
CA LEU A 460 1.58 -22.91 8.88
C LEU A 460 2.76 -23.85 9.05
N GLU A 461 2.84 -24.87 8.20
CA GLU A 461 3.83 -25.98 8.31
C GLU A 461 5.27 -25.48 8.43
N ASN A 462 5.61 -24.34 7.83
CA ASN A 462 6.98 -23.78 7.83
C ASN A 462 7.20 -22.71 8.91
N LEU A 463 6.30 -22.58 9.89
CA LEU A 463 6.36 -21.47 10.87
C LEU A 463 7.69 -21.43 11.65
N GLN A 464 8.26 -22.59 11.99
CA GLN A 464 9.56 -22.62 12.67
C GLN A 464 10.69 -22.08 11.78
N GLU A 465 10.72 -22.44 10.51
CA GLU A 465 11.70 -21.93 9.55
C GLU A 465 11.54 -20.42 9.33
N ASP A 466 10.31 -19.95 9.28
CA ASP A 466 9.98 -18.54 9.16
C ASP A 466 10.42 -17.74 10.40
N LEU A 467 10.25 -18.30 11.60
CA LEU A 467 10.78 -17.72 12.84
C LEU A 467 12.31 -17.66 12.86
N ASP A 468 12.97 -18.73 12.44
CA ASP A 468 14.43 -18.78 12.38
C ASP A 468 14.96 -17.70 11.41
N LYS A 469 14.33 -17.51 10.26
CA LYS A 469 14.63 -16.42 9.32
C LYS A 469 14.39 -15.03 9.95
N ALA A 470 13.30 -14.87 10.69
CA ALA A 470 12.98 -13.62 11.38
C ALA A 470 14.04 -13.28 12.44
N ILE A 471 14.55 -14.28 13.14
CA ILE A 471 15.64 -14.12 14.12
C ILE A 471 16.95 -13.71 13.41
N GLU A 472 17.31 -14.37 12.31
CA GLU A 472 18.49 -14.01 11.51
C GLU A 472 18.39 -12.57 10.97
N GLN A 473 17.20 -12.12 10.60
CA GLN A 473 16.92 -10.77 10.12
C GLN A 473 16.82 -9.73 11.25
N GLY A 474 16.77 -10.17 12.52
CA GLY A 474 16.82 -9.30 13.70
C GLY A 474 15.49 -8.60 14.02
N TRP A 475 14.33 -9.18 13.65
CA TRP A 475 13.00 -8.71 14.05
C TRP A 475 12.21 -9.76 14.86
N ALA A 476 12.83 -10.86 15.19
CA ALA A 476 12.36 -11.82 16.19
C ALA A 476 13.51 -12.26 17.08
N GLY A 477 13.21 -12.88 18.20
CA GLY A 477 14.20 -13.44 19.11
C GLY A 477 13.69 -14.70 19.79
N LYS A 478 14.64 -15.45 20.36
CA LYS A 478 14.41 -16.71 21.02
C LYS A 478 15.30 -16.84 22.25
N ALA A 479 14.75 -17.35 23.34
CA ALA A 479 15.49 -17.64 24.56
C ALA A 479 14.91 -18.87 25.29
N ASP A 480 15.71 -19.47 26.20
CA ASP A 480 15.28 -20.62 26.98
C ASP A 480 14.45 -20.25 28.22
N SER A 481 14.49 -18.97 28.63
CA SER A 481 13.66 -18.42 29.71
C SER A 481 13.10 -17.05 29.35
N ILE A 482 12.05 -16.64 30.06
CA ILE A 482 11.40 -15.33 29.88
C ILE A 482 12.35 -14.21 30.38
N GLU A 483 13.09 -14.46 31.43
CA GLU A 483 14.09 -13.51 31.96
C GLU A 483 15.19 -13.20 30.95
N GLU A 484 15.72 -14.24 30.27
CA GLU A 484 16.70 -14.09 29.21
C GLU A 484 16.12 -13.33 28.02
N LEU A 485 14.87 -13.64 27.64
CA LEU A 485 14.17 -12.94 26.57
C LEU A 485 13.99 -11.45 26.91
N ALA A 486 13.61 -11.15 28.16
CA ALA A 486 13.45 -9.80 28.67
C ALA A 486 14.77 -9.01 28.64
N GLU A 487 15.88 -9.65 29.01
CA GLU A 487 17.21 -9.01 28.97
C GLU A 487 17.63 -8.69 27.53
N VAL A 488 17.48 -9.65 26.59
CA VAL A 488 17.87 -9.47 25.19
C VAL A 488 17.09 -8.34 24.51
N PHE A 489 15.80 -8.20 24.81
CA PHE A 489 14.93 -7.18 24.19
C PHE A 489 14.78 -5.91 25.02
N GLY A 490 15.37 -5.86 26.22
CA GLY A 490 15.28 -4.69 27.09
C GLY A 490 13.87 -4.44 27.66
N MET A 491 13.15 -5.52 27.99
CA MET A 491 11.76 -5.51 28.46
C MET A 491 11.68 -5.86 29.96
N PRO A 492 11.96 -4.92 30.87
CA PRO A 492 12.12 -5.22 32.30
C PRO A 492 10.84 -5.78 32.96
N GLU A 493 9.65 -5.43 32.46
CA GLU A 493 8.38 -5.88 33.02
C GLU A 493 7.90 -7.22 32.43
N LEU A 494 8.53 -7.74 31.37
CA LEU A 494 8.07 -8.96 30.69
C LEU A 494 7.92 -10.18 31.59
N PRO A 495 8.87 -10.48 32.54
CA PRO A 495 8.73 -11.64 33.42
C PRO A 495 7.48 -11.55 34.29
N HIS A 496 7.21 -10.38 34.87
CA HIS A 496 6.02 -10.15 35.67
C HIS A 496 4.73 -10.23 34.83
N THR A 497 4.75 -9.63 33.65
CA THR A 497 3.61 -9.68 32.70
C THR A 497 3.25 -11.11 32.32
N VAL A 498 4.24 -11.95 32.00
CA VAL A 498 4.02 -13.37 31.64
C VAL A 498 3.50 -14.15 32.84
N GLU A 499 4.05 -13.93 34.05
CA GLU A 499 3.57 -14.57 35.28
C GLU A 499 2.07 -14.27 35.51
N MET A 500 1.69 -13.00 35.46
CA MET A 500 0.30 -12.57 35.65
C MET A 500 -0.62 -13.11 34.53
N TYR A 501 -0.19 -13.03 33.28
CA TYR A 501 -0.96 -13.55 32.16
C TYR A 501 -1.21 -15.07 32.27
N ASN A 502 -0.19 -15.83 32.68
CA ASN A 502 -0.35 -17.27 32.93
C ASN A 502 -1.32 -17.56 34.08
N ALA A 503 -1.31 -16.75 35.15
CA ALA A 503 -2.30 -16.86 36.22
C ALA A 503 -3.73 -16.60 35.71
N TYR A 504 -3.92 -15.63 34.82
CA TYR A 504 -5.23 -15.40 34.18
C TYR A 504 -5.64 -16.56 33.27
N CYS A 505 -4.71 -17.18 32.56
CA CYS A 505 -4.97 -18.38 31.76
C CYS A 505 -5.44 -19.56 32.66
N GLU A 506 -4.76 -19.78 33.79
CA GLU A 506 -5.14 -20.83 34.75
C GLU A 506 -6.51 -20.57 35.39
N ALA A 507 -6.82 -19.30 35.72
CA ALA A 507 -8.08 -18.87 36.23
C ALA A 507 -9.23 -18.92 35.20
N GLY A 508 -8.87 -18.96 33.88
CA GLY A 508 -9.82 -18.84 32.79
C GLY A 508 -10.50 -17.47 32.74
N HIS A 509 -9.85 -16.45 33.30
CA HIS A 509 -10.37 -15.09 33.38
C HIS A 509 -9.21 -14.06 33.42
N ASP A 510 -9.19 -13.16 32.47
CA ASP A 510 -8.24 -12.04 32.41
C ASP A 510 -8.78 -10.87 33.26
N GLU A 511 -8.17 -10.59 34.40
CA GLU A 511 -8.57 -9.50 35.29
C GLU A 511 -8.07 -8.13 34.84
N GLU A 512 -7.09 -8.10 33.93
CA GLU A 512 -6.43 -6.86 33.50
C GLU A 512 -7.18 -6.20 32.35
N TYR A 513 -7.43 -6.94 31.26
CA TYR A 513 -8.07 -6.42 30.06
C TYR A 513 -9.34 -7.19 29.66
N PHE A 514 -9.75 -8.18 30.43
CA PHE A 514 -10.96 -8.97 30.20
C PHE A 514 -10.97 -9.68 28.85
N LYS A 515 -9.81 -10.16 28.40
CA LYS A 515 -9.66 -10.93 27.17
C LYS A 515 -10.55 -12.15 27.16
N ASN A 516 -11.20 -12.43 26.03
CA ASN A 516 -12.05 -13.60 25.90
C ASN A 516 -11.28 -14.88 26.25
N PRO A 517 -11.80 -15.72 27.16
CA PRO A 517 -11.12 -16.93 27.63
C PRO A 517 -10.65 -17.89 26.53
N THR A 518 -11.38 -17.98 25.42
CA THR A 518 -10.99 -18.79 24.25
C THR A 518 -9.61 -18.41 23.70
N PHE A 519 -9.19 -17.17 23.89
CA PHE A 519 -7.93 -16.62 23.40
C PHE A 519 -6.84 -16.48 24.47
N LEU A 520 -7.08 -17.03 25.66
CA LEU A 520 -6.07 -17.11 26.71
C LEU A 520 -5.18 -18.33 26.46
N THR A 521 -4.00 -18.08 25.91
CA THR A 521 -3.01 -19.12 25.61
C THR A 521 -1.81 -18.97 26.54
N PRO A 522 -1.58 -19.89 27.50
CA PRO A 522 -0.50 -19.75 28.47
C PRO A 522 0.88 -19.87 27.81
N ILE A 523 1.86 -19.17 28.35
CA ILE A 523 3.25 -19.13 27.89
C ILE A 523 4.09 -19.83 28.93
N THR A 524 4.32 -21.15 28.74
CA THR A 524 4.82 -22.02 29.82
C THR A 524 6.01 -22.90 29.45
N LYS A 525 6.26 -23.13 28.15
CA LYS A 525 7.26 -24.10 27.71
C LYS A 525 8.24 -23.49 26.70
N GLY A 526 9.47 -23.28 27.15
CA GLY A 526 10.54 -22.82 26.26
C GLY A 526 10.89 -23.82 25.13
N PRO A 527 11.58 -23.35 24.11
CA PRO A 527 12.02 -21.97 23.97
C PRO A 527 10.86 -21.00 23.79
N PHE A 528 11.11 -19.76 24.25
CA PHE A 528 10.18 -18.64 24.14
C PHE A 528 10.60 -17.74 23.00
N TYR A 529 9.63 -17.10 22.36
CA TYR A 529 9.84 -16.24 21.20
C TYR A 529 9.23 -14.87 21.40
N VAL A 530 9.92 -13.86 20.89
CA VAL A 530 9.42 -12.50 20.71
C VAL A 530 9.43 -12.18 19.23
N VAL A 531 8.35 -11.61 18.72
CA VAL A 531 8.25 -11.11 17.34
C VAL A 531 7.93 -9.61 17.40
N GLU A 532 8.76 -8.80 16.73
CA GLU A 532 8.65 -7.34 16.70
C GLU A 532 7.69 -6.88 15.61
N TYR A 533 6.82 -5.92 15.96
CA TYR A 533 5.87 -5.27 15.06
C TYR A 533 5.95 -3.75 15.14
N GLU A 534 5.59 -3.11 14.04
CA GLU A 534 5.33 -1.69 13.95
C GLU A 534 3.89 -1.49 13.46
N PRO A 535 3.19 -0.41 13.86
CA PRO A 535 1.88 -0.07 13.31
C PRO A 535 1.90 -0.05 11.78
N SER A 536 0.82 -0.47 11.18
CA SER A 536 0.70 -0.46 9.72
C SER A 536 -0.71 -0.09 9.28
N ALA A 537 -0.82 0.48 8.10
CA ALA A 537 -2.07 0.93 7.55
C ALA A 537 -2.17 0.68 6.04
N TRP A 538 -3.42 0.57 5.54
CA TRP A 538 -3.69 0.50 4.12
C TRP A 538 -3.73 1.88 3.46
N SER A 539 -4.19 2.88 4.18
CA SER A 539 -4.40 4.24 3.70
C SER A 539 -4.48 5.22 4.87
N THR A 540 -4.51 6.49 4.58
CA THR A 540 -4.75 7.56 5.54
C THR A 540 -6.20 8.00 5.51
N LEU A 541 -6.67 8.60 6.61
CA LEU A 541 -7.92 9.33 6.73
C LEU A 541 -7.62 10.82 6.69
N GLY A 542 -8.62 11.67 6.57
CA GLY A 542 -8.40 13.11 6.40
C GLY A 542 -8.17 13.48 4.94
N GLY A 543 -7.64 14.66 4.68
CA GLY A 543 -7.42 15.18 3.33
C GLY A 543 -8.07 16.56 3.13
N LEU A 544 -8.46 16.87 1.92
CA LEU A 544 -9.10 18.14 1.58
C LEU A 544 -10.56 18.17 2.05
N ARG A 545 -10.98 19.26 2.69
CA ARG A 545 -12.38 19.45 3.03
C ARG A 545 -13.20 19.71 1.78
N THR A 546 -14.29 18.95 1.62
CA THR A 546 -15.17 19.04 0.47
C THR A 546 -16.61 19.33 0.88
N ASP A 547 -17.40 19.86 -0.05
CA ASP A 547 -18.85 19.88 0.11
C ASP A 547 -19.48 18.53 -0.30
N SER A 548 -20.80 18.42 -0.15
CA SER A 548 -21.53 17.20 -0.52
C SER A 548 -21.55 16.88 -2.02
N ARG A 549 -20.91 17.69 -2.85
CA ARG A 549 -20.71 17.52 -4.29
C ARG A 549 -19.24 17.28 -4.65
N LEU A 550 -18.38 17.05 -3.65
CA LEU A 550 -16.93 16.82 -3.81
C LEU A 550 -16.15 18.02 -4.39
N ARG A 551 -16.70 19.24 -4.27
CA ARG A 551 -15.97 20.48 -4.56
C ARG A 551 -15.11 20.84 -3.35
N VAL A 552 -13.84 21.11 -3.57
CA VAL A 552 -12.89 21.46 -2.49
C VAL A 552 -13.23 22.84 -1.92
N LEU A 553 -13.22 22.96 -0.59
CA LEU A 553 -13.59 24.19 0.13
C LEU A 553 -12.37 24.96 0.60
N ASN A 554 -12.46 26.28 0.56
CA ASN A 554 -11.50 27.20 1.18
C ASN A 554 -11.83 27.46 2.66
N ALA A 555 -11.04 28.31 3.32
CA ALA A 555 -11.22 28.66 4.74
C ALA A 555 -12.57 29.33 5.05
N ASP A 556 -13.23 29.94 4.07
CA ASP A 556 -14.57 30.55 4.21
C ASP A 556 -15.69 29.51 3.96
N LEU A 557 -15.35 28.22 3.82
CA LEU A 557 -16.26 27.13 3.46
C LEU A 557 -16.95 27.31 2.09
N MET A 558 -16.32 28.05 1.20
CA MET A 558 -16.78 28.26 -0.17
C MET A 558 -16.00 27.36 -1.14
N PRO A 559 -16.65 26.81 -2.18
CA PRO A 559 -15.94 26.00 -3.18
C PRO A 559 -14.86 26.80 -3.91
N ILE A 560 -13.67 26.22 -4.04
CA ILE A 560 -12.62 26.70 -4.92
C ILE A 560 -13.05 26.34 -6.35
N SER A 561 -13.33 27.34 -7.18
CA SER A 561 -13.80 27.11 -8.55
C SER A 561 -12.78 26.29 -9.35
N GLY A 562 -13.27 25.25 -10.03
CA GLY A 562 -12.44 24.36 -10.86
C GLY A 562 -11.68 23.28 -10.10
N LEU A 563 -11.84 23.14 -8.76
CA LEU A 563 -11.12 22.16 -7.94
C LEU A 563 -12.06 21.16 -7.25
N TYR A 564 -11.76 19.87 -7.44
CA TYR A 564 -12.54 18.75 -6.90
C TYR A 564 -11.60 17.71 -6.27
N ALA A 565 -12.12 16.87 -5.36
CA ALA A 565 -11.38 15.76 -4.78
C ALA A 565 -12.25 14.51 -4.70
N ALA A 566 -11.65 13.33 -4.85
CA ALA A 566 -12.30 12.03 -4.71
C ALA A 566 -11.39 11.00 -4.02
N GLY A 567 -11.98 9.89 -3.59
CA GLY A 567 -11.25 8.89 -2.80
C GLY A 567 -10.82 9.46 -1.45
N VAL A 568 -9.69 9.01 -0.94
CA VAL A 568 -9.17 9.47 0.37
C VAL A 568 -8.72 10.92 0.38
N ASP A 569 -8.50 11.54 -0.78
CA ASP A 569 -8.22 12.99 -0.86
C ASP A 569 -9.44 13.83 -0.50
N ALA A 570 -10.66 13.29 -0.58
CA ALA A 570 -11.89 13.89 -0.07
C ALA A 570 -12.04 13.59 1.43
N GLY A 571 -11.35 14.35 2.27
CA GLY A 571 -11.19 14.09 3.70
C GLY A 571 -12.50 14.00 4.49
N SER A 572 -13.56 14.70 4.04
CA SER A 572 -14.86 14.68 4.70
C SER A 572 -15.62 13.34 4.57
N LEU A 573 -15.15 12.45 3.71
CA LEU A 573 -15.75 11.13 3.45
C LEU A 573 -15.27 10.05 4.42
N TYR A 574 -14.04 10.17 4.92
CA TYR A 574 -13.40 9.22 5.80
C TYR A 574 -13.09 9.85 7.15
N CYS A 575 -13.34 9.12 8.22
CA CYS A 575 -13.28 9.66 9.57
C CYS A 575 -12.73 8.66 10.57
N GLN A 576 -12.44 9.15 11.75
CA GLN A 576 -12.08 8.37 12.93
C GLN A 576 -13.21 8.52 13.98
N PRO A 577 -13.78 7.41 14.52
CA PRO A 577 -13.45 6.01 14.20
C PRO A 577 -13.76 5.62 12.75
N TYR A 578 -12.97 4.69 12.23
CA TYR A 578 -13.18 4.19 10.87
C TYR A 578 -14.33 3.17 10.81
N TYR A 579 -14.96 3.08 9.68
CA TYR A 579 -16.07 2.17 9.39
C TYR A 579 -15.67 0.69 9.57
N GLN A 580 -16.58 -0.11 10.10
CA GLN A 580 -16.36 -1.54 10.33
C GLN A 580 -16.83 -2.41 9.16
N VAL A 581 -17.72 -1.92 8.31
CA VAL A 581 -18.21 -2.65 7.13
C VAL A 581 -17.06 -2.87 6.15
N GLU A 582 -16.70 -4.12 5.90
CA GLU A 582 -15.56 -4.47 5.07
C GLU A 582 -15.75 -4.05 3.60
N GLY A 583 -14.66 -3.53 2.98
CA GLY A 583 -14.70 -3.00 1.62
C GLY A 583 -15.16 -1.54 1.51
N THR A 584 -15.46 -0.88 2.62
CA THR A 584 -15.98 0.50 2.65
C THR A 584 -15.01 1.49 2.03
N ALA A 585 -13.70 1.46 2.38
CA ALA A 585 -12.72 2.40 1.83
C ALA A 585 -12.75 2.41 0.30
N VAL A 586 -12.76 1.25 -0.31
CA VAL A 586 -12.71 1.09 -1.75
C VAL A 586 -14.07 1.38 -2.40
N GLY A 587 -15.16 0.94 -1.77
CA GLY A 587 -16.52 1.23 -2.22
C GLY A 587 -16.80 2.73 -2.27
N LEU A 588 -16.44 3.45 -1.20
CA LEU A 588 -16.58 4.91 -1.14
C LEU A 588 -15.63 5.60 -2.13
N ALA A 589 -14.40 5.11 -2.32
CA ALA A 589 -13.50 5.68 -3.32
C ALA A 589 -14.06 5.57 -4.73
N PHE A 590 -14.57 4.39 -5.12
CA PHE A 590 -15.22 4.20 -6.42
C PHE A 590 -16.48 5.06 -6.58
N GLY A 591 -17.36 5.06 -5.58
CA GLY A 591 -18.59 5.85 -5.61
C GLY A 591 -18.34 7.36 -5.66
N SER A 592 -17.30 7.84 -4.94
CA SER A 592 -16.91 9.25 -4.97
C SER A 592 -16.40 9.68 -6.35
N GLY A 593 -15.69 8.80 -7.07
CA GLY A 593 -15.25 9.07 -8.44
C GLY A 593 -16.44 9.33 -9.38
N ILE A 594 -17.49 8.50 -9.31
CA ILE A 594 -18.71 8.70 -10.11
C ILE A 594 -19.42 10.01 -9.73
N LEU A 595 -19.58 10.27 -8.42
CA LEU A 595 -20.22 11.51 -7.94
C LEU A 595 -19.44 12.76 -8.37
N ALA A 596 -18.09 12.71 -8.29
CA ALA A 596 -17.26 13.81 -8.76
C ALA A 596 -17.42 14.06 -10.27
N ALA A 597 -17.45 13.00 -11.07
CA ALA A 597 -17.67 13.08 -12.51
C ALA A 597 -19.02 13.73 -12.85
N GLU A 598 -20.09 13.34 -12.16
CA GLU A 598 -21.41 13.95 -12.34
C GLU A 598 -21.44 15.43 -11.96
N THR A 599 -20.78 15.76 -10.85
CA THR A 599 -20.66 17.15 -10.41
C THR A 599 -19.89 17.99 -11.42
N ILE A 600 -18.71 17.51 -11.87
CA ILE A 600 -17.89 18.20 -12.86
C ILE A 600 -18.67 18.39 -14.17
N ALA A 601 -19.33 17.35 -14.67
CA ALA A 601 -20.12 17.44 -15.91
C ALA A 601 -21.27 18.46 -15.79
N SER A 602 -21.92 18.55 -14.62
CA SER A 602 -22.94 19.57 -14.35
C SER A 602 -22.36 20.98 -14.30
N ASP A 603 -21.25 21.15 -13.56
CA ASP A 603 -20.62 22.48 -13.36
C ASP A 603 -19.95 23.02 -14.65
N LEU A 604 -19.59 22.12 -15.61
CA LEU A 604 -19.10 22.50 -16.95
C LEU A 604 -20.24 22.88 -17.94
N ALA A 605 -21.49 22.49 -17.65
CA ALA A 605 -22.63 22.77 -18.49
C ALA A 605 -23.31 24.12 -18.11
N ASP A 606 -23.07 24.59 -16.88
CA ASP A 606 -23.58 25.87 -16.35
C ASP A 606 -22.66 27.04 -16.75
#